data_731608a69b755ff1b01c5874fe3137e8
#
_entry.id   731608a69b755ff1b01c5874fe3137e8
#
_cell.length_a   1.000
_cell.length_b   1.000
_cell.length_c   1.000
_cell.angle_alpha   90.00
_cell.angle_beta   90.00
_cell.angle_gamma   90.00
#
_symmetry.space_group_name_H-M   'P 1'
#
loop_
_entity.id
_entity.type
_entity.pdbx_description
1 polymer ?
#
loop_
_entity_poly.entity_id
_entity_poly.type
_entity_poly.pdbx_seq_one_letter_code
_entity_poly.pdbx_strand_id
1 'polypeptide(L)'
;TNDVVFLAPDDFEAHEIRVAIHDGYTLDDPKRPKRYTEQQYFRSEEEMCDLFADIPSALENTVLIAQRCNVTLRLGQYFLPQFPTGELSTEDYLVMKAKEGLEERLAFLFPDEKVRAERRPEYDERLQVELDVINQMGFPGYFLIVMEFIQWSKDNDIPVGPGRGSGAGSLVAYALKITDLDPLEFDLLFERFLNPERVSMPDFDVDFCMDGRDR
;
A
#
# COMPACT_ATOMS: atom_id res chain seq x y z
N THR A 1 -12.01 25.66 -18.57
CA THR A 1 -10.83 24.80 -18.78
C THR A 1 -11.05 23.94 -20.01
N ASN A 2 -10.02 23.76 -20.82
CA ASN A 2 -10.01 22.84 -21.94
C ASN A 2 -9.63 21.44 -21.42
N ASP A 3 -10.38 20.42 -21.83
CA ASP A 3 -10.07 19.02 -21.49
C ASP A 3 -8.99 18.50 -22.47
N VAL A 4 -7.74 18.80 -22.17
CA VAL A 4 -6.60 18.50 -23.03
C VAL A 4 -6.18 17.05 -22.86
N VAL A 5 -6.17 16.29 -23.95
CA VAL A 5 -5.74 14.88 -23.96
C VAL A 5 -4.62 14.59 -24.99
N PHE A 6 -4.31 15.53 -25.87
CA PHE A 6 -3.17 15.49 -26.81
C PHE A 6 -2.67 16.93 -27.13
N LEU A 7 -1.49 17.04 -27.73
CA LEU A 7 -0.80 18.32 -27.87
C LEU A 7 -1.25 19.14 -29.11
N ALA A 8 -1.35 18.51 -30.25
CA ALA A 8 -1.70 19.16 -31.50
C ALA A 8 -2.96 18.53 -32.11
N PRO A 9 -3.72 19.27 -32.93
CA PRO A 9 -4.91 18.74 -33.63
C PRO A 9 -4.64 17.45 -34.41
N ASP A 10 -3.46 17.36 -35.04
CA ASP A 10 -3.05 16.18 -35.82
C ASP A 10 -2.76 14.92 -34.97
N ASP A 11 -2.64 15.06 -33.66
CA ASP A 11 -2.43 13.94 -32.74
C ASP A 11 -3.71 13.16 -32.43
N PHE A 12 -4.87 13.63 -32.90
CA PHE A 12 -6.16 13.01 -32.57
C PHE A 12 -6.25 11.54 -32.99
N GLU A 13 -5.81 11.19 -34.20
CA GLU A 13 -5.85 9.81 -34.66
C GLU A 13 -4.95 8.89 -33.80
N ALA A 14 -3.74 9.35 -33.46
CA ALA A 14 -2.82 8.64 -32.60
C ALA A 14 -3.42 8.42 -31.17
N HIS A 15 -4.11 9.43 -30.65
CA HIS A 15 -4.84 9.34 -29.39
C HIS A 15 -5.95 8.30 -29.45
N GLU A 16 -6.77 8.32 -30.51
CA GLU A 16 -7.86 7.33 -30.71
C GLU A 16 -7.33 5.89 -30.81
N ILE A 17 -6.17 5.68 -31.48
CA ILE A 17 -5.50 4.38 -31.51
C ILE A 17 -5.11 3.93 -30.10
N ARG A 18 -4.51 4.82 -29.31
CA ARG A 18 -4.11 4.54 -27.93
C ARG A 18 -5.29 4.16 -27.03
N VAL A 19 -6.41 4.89 -27.18
CA VAL A 19 -7.65 4.61 -26.47
C VAL A 19 -8.24 3.25 -26.88
N ALA A 20 -8.27 2.96 -28.20
CA ALA A 20 -8.75 1.69 -28.71
C ALA A 20 -7.95 0.50 -28.16
N ILE A 21 -6.61 0.61 -28.12
CA ILE A 21 -5.73 -0.42 -27.52
C ILE A 21 -6.05 -0.61 -26.04
N HIS A 22 -6.20 0.49 -25.28
CA HIS A 22 -6.51 0.44 -23.85
C HIS A 22 -7.86 -0.23 -23.56
N ASP A 23 -8.87 0.09 -24.36
CA ASP A 23 -10.24 -0.41 -24.19
C ASP A 23 -10.46 -1.80 -24.83
N GLY A 24 -9.47 -2.36 -25.54
CA GLY A 24 -9.55 -3.67 -26.19
C GLY A 24 -10.37 -3.67 -27.47
N TYR A 25 -10.46 -2.54 -28.19
CA TYR A 25 -11.16 -2.42 -29.48
C TYR A 25 -10.18 -2.21 -30.62
N THR A 26 -10.65 -2.44 -31.85
CA THR A 26 -10.02 -1.93 -33.07
C THR A 26 -10.61 -0.57 -33.45
N LEU A 27 -9.91 0.24 -34.23
CA LEU A 27 -10.42 1.56 -34.67
C LEU A 27 -11.76 1.48 -35.41
N ASP A 28 -11.92 0.44 -36.22
CA ASP A 28 -13.08 0.21 -37.07
C ASP A 28 -14.24 -0.53 -36.37
N ASP A 29 -14.07 -0.88 -35.11
CA ASP A 29 -15.13 -1.58 -34.37
C ASP A 29 -16.34 -0.66 -34.18
N PRO A 30 -17.53 -1.02 -34.71
CA PRO A 30 -18.73 -0.19 -34.59
C PRO A 30 -19.25 -0.05 -33.14
N LYS A 31 -18.80 -0.93 -32.23
CA LYS A 31 -19.14 -0.88 -30.81
C LYS A 31 -18.18 -0.02 -29.98
N ARG A 32 -17.07 0.45 -30.57
CA ARG A 32 -16.08 1.26 -29.87
C ARG A 32 -16.72 2.60 -29.42
N PRO A 33 -16.63 2.94 -28.12
CA PRO A 33 -17.09 4.24 -27.66
C PRO A 33 -16.26 5.37 -28.21
N LYS A 34 -16.86 6.36 -28.88
CA LYS A 34 -16.21 7.59 -29.33
C LYS A 34 -16.40 8.66 -28.27
N ARG A 35 -15.42 8.82 -27.38
CA ARG A 35 -15.50 9.72 -26.22
C ARG A 35 -14.79 11.05 -26.45
N TYR A 36 -13.90 11.11 -27.44
CA TYR A 36 -13.02 12.24 -27.70
C TYR A 36 -13.29 12.88 -29.07
N THR A 37 -12.89 14.12 -29.19
CA THR A 37 -13.01 14.91 -30.41
C THR A 37 -11.67 15.56 -30.76
N GLU A 38 -11.50 15.99 -31.99
CA GLU A 38 -10.31 16.73 -32.45
C GLU A 38 -10.11 18.06 -31.70
N GLN A 39 -11.10 18.50 -30.90
CA GLN A 39 -11.06 19.79 -30.20
C GLN A 39 -10.30 19.72 -28.85
N GLN A 40 -9.88 18.54 -28.42
CA GLN A 40 -9.26 18.32 -27.09
C GLN A 40 -7.72 18.40 -27.16
N TYR A 41 -7.19 19.25 -28.04
CA TYR A 41 -5.76 19.56 -28.12
C TYR A 41 -5.38 20.71 -27.16
N PHE A 42 -4.07 20.87 -26.93
CA PHE A 42 -3.53 21.96 -26.13
C PHE A 42 -3.55 23.29 -26.91
N ARG A 43 -4.60 24.07 -26.67
CA ARG A 43 -4.81 25.37 -27.34
C ARG A 43 -3.82 26.41 -26.85
N SER A 44 -3.51 27.36 -27.73
CA SER A 44 -2.76 28.55 -27.37
C SER A 44 -3.57 29.50 -26.48
N GLU A 45 -2.89 30.44 -25.83
CA GLU A 45 -3.55 31.49 -25.05
C GLU A 45 -4.50 32.31 -25.87
N GLU A 46 -4.10 32.68 -27.09
CA GLU A 46 -4.90 33.46 -28.04
C GLU A 46 -6.20 32.73 -28.42
N GLU A 47 -6.09 31.44 -28.81
CA GLU A 47 -7.26 30.60 -29.10
C GLU A 47 -8.22 30.48 -27.91
N MET A 48 -7.69 30.36 -26.67
CA MET A 48 -8.52 30.30 -25.47
C MET A 48 -9.19 31.64 -25.17
N CYS A 49 -8.51 32.76 -25.38
CA CYS A 49 -9.08 34.09 -25.22
C CYS A 49 -10.21 34.33 -26.23
N ASP A 50 -10.03 33.95 -27.48
CA ASP A 50 -11.06 34.07 -28.52
C ASP A 50 -12.28 33.16 -28.21
N LEU A 51 -12.02 31.91 -27.77
CA LEU A 51 -13.06 30.93 -27.46
C LEU A 51 -13.95 31.36 -26.29
N PHE A 52 -13.39 32.07 -25.32
CA PHE A 52 -14.10 32.52 -24.10
C PHE A 52 -14.25 34.06 -24.04
N ALA A 53 -14.22 34.73 -25.17
CA ALA A 53 -14.32 36.19 -25.23
C ALA A 53 -15.63 36.73 -24.62
N ASP A 54 -16.70 35.94 -24.64
CA ASP A 54 -17.99 36.24 -24.03
C ASP A 54 -18.03 36.01 -22.50
N ILE A 55 -17.04 35.28 -21.95
CA ILE A 55 -16.95 34.95 -20.50
C ILE A 55 -15.54 35.29 -19.96
N PRO A 56 -15.14 36.56 -19.87
CA PRO A 56 -13.79 36.96 -19.45
C PRO A 56 -13.41 36.43 -18.06
N SER A 57 -14.39 36.31 -17.15
CA SER A 57 -14.18 35.74 -15.81
C SER A 57 -13.69 34.31 -15.82
N ALA A 58 -14.00 33.52 -16.86
CA ALA A 58 -13.48 32.15 -17.00
C ALA A 58 -11.96 32.16 -17.23
N LEU A 59 -11.44 33.11 -18.01
CA LEU A 59 -10.00 33.31 -18.24
C LEU A 59 -9.30 33.79 -16.99
N GLU A 60 -9.85 34.78 -16.28
CA GLU A 60 -9.32 35.30 -15.01
C GLU A 60 -9.24 34.19 -13.95
N ASN A 61 -10.28 33.38 -13.84
CA ASN A 61 -10.32 32.24 -12.90
C ASN A 61 -9.25 31.19 -13.18
N THR A 62 -8.79 31.02 -14.43
CA THR A 62 -7.69 30.11 -14.76
C THR A 62 -6.42 30.51 -14.02
N VAL A 63 -6.07 31.80 -14.02
CA VAL A 63 -4.91 32.33 -13.32
C VAL A 63 -5.10 32.25 -11.79
N LEU A 64 -6.30 32.58 -11.30
CA LEU A 64 -6.61 32.50 -9.86
C LEU A 64 -6.51 31.06 -9.34
N ILE A 65 -6.94 30.06 -10.10
CA ILE A 65 -6.81 28.65 -9.73
C ILE A 65 -5.32 28.26 -9.69
N ALA A 66 -4.54 28.64 -10.70
CA ALA A 66 -3.11 28.38 -10.73
C ALA A 66 -2.39 28.97 -9.51
N GLN A 67 -2.72 30.21 -9.12
CA GLN A 67 -2.17 30.87 -7.93
C GLN A 67 -2.57 30.18 -6.61
N ARG A 68 -3.72 29.52 -6.55
CA ARG A 68 -4.19 28.78 -5.38
C ARG A 68 -3.57 27.37 -5.27
N CYS A 69 -3.06 26.81 -6.36
CA CYS A 69 -2.45 25.49 -6.41
C CYS A 69 -0.97 25.57 -6.04
N ASN A 70 -0.67 25.53 -4.72
CA ASN A 70 0.67 25.68 -4.14
C ASN A 70 1.17 24.42 -3.43
N VAL A 71 0.80 23.24 -3.90
CA VAL A 71 1.20 21.99 -3.26
C VAL A 71 2.64 21.65 -3.62
N THR A 72 3.48 21.50 -2.58
CA THR A 72 4.82 20.93 -2.73
C THR A 72 4.77 19.46 -2.35
N LEU A 73 5.09 18.59 -3.31
CA LEU A 73 5.15 17.15 -3.08
C LEU A 73 6.48 16.79 -2.40
N ARG A 74 6.39 16.08 -1.29
CA ARG A 74 7.55 15.48 -0.61
C ARG A 74 7.65 14.02 -1.02
N LEU A 75 8.48 13.76 -2.03
CA LEU A 75 8.71 12.41 -2.56
C LEU A 75 9.79 11.69 -1.74
N GLY A 76 9.68 10.36 -1.64
CA GLY A 76 10.66 9.51 -0.95
C GLY A 76 10.62 9.58 0.58
N GLN A 77 9.55 10.13 1.17
CA GLN A 77 9.31 10.12 2.61
C GLN A 77 8.03 9.35 2.92
N TYR A 78 8.12 8.47 3.92
CA TYR A 78 6.96 7.74 4.44
C TYR A 78 6.35 8.50 5.62
N PHE A 79 5.05 8.70 5.59
CA PHE A 79 4.29 9.38 6.65
C PHE A 79 3.34 8.36 7.27
N LEU A 80 3.80 7.66 8.28
CA LEU A 80 2.98 6.74 9.05
C LEU A 80 2.38 7.46 10.26
N PRO A 81 1.14 7.13 10.66
CA PRO A 81 0.59 7.55 11.94
C PRO A 81 1.46 7.07 13.09
N GLN A 82 1.52 7.85 14.17
CA GLN A 82 2.15 7.38 15.41
C GLN A 82 1.22 6.38 16.09
N PHE A 83 1.74 5.17 16.33
CA PHE A 83 1.04 4.17 17.11
C PHE A 83 1.11 4.52 18.61
N PRO A 84 -0.01 4.44 19.37
CA PRO A 84 0.00 4.75 20.80
C PRO A 84 0.68 3.63 21.60
N THR A 85 1.86 3.90 22.13
CA THR A 85 2.70 2.93 22.87
C THR A 85 2.81 3.21 24.37
N GLY A 86 2.11 4.24 24.86
CA GLY A 86 2.23 4.70 26.25
C GLY A 86 3.60 5.31 26.54
N GLU A 87 4.32 4.77 27.51
CA GLU A 87 5.66 5.25 27.90
C GLU A 87 6.80 4.60 27.12
N LEU A 88 6.51 3.54 26.34
CA LEU A 88 7.53 2.83 25.55
C LEU A 88 7.80 3.51 24.20
N SER A 89 9.01 3.33 23.69
CA SER A 89 9.27 3.62 22.28
C SER A 89 8.47 2.67 21.37
N THR A 90 8.26 3.06 20.12
CA THR A 90 7.55 2.22 19.15
C THR A 90 8.31 0.90 18.91
N GLU A 91 9.63 0.99 18.90
CA GLU A 91 10.55 -0.13 18.75
C GLU A 91 10.45 -1.12 19.93
N ASP A 92 10.51 -0.61 21.16
CA ASP A 92 10.42 -1.44 22.37
C ASP A 92 9.03 -2.06 22.50
N TYR A 93 7.98 -1.33 22.12
CA TYR A 93 6.63 -1.85 22.13
C TYR A 93 6.44 -2.99 21.12
N LEU A 94 7.00 -2.86 19.91
CA LEU A 94 7.01 -3.93 18.91
C LEU A 94 7.73 -5.17 19.46
N VAL A 95 8.92 -4.99 20.02
CA VAL A 95 9.71 -6.10 20.60
C VAL A 95 8.93 -6.81 21.69
N MET A 96 8.29 -6.06 22.59
CA MET A 96 7.46 -6.62 23.66
C MET A 96 6.30 -7.45 23.08
N LYS A 97 5.53 -6.88 22.13
CA LYS A 97 4.38 -7.57 21.52
C LYS A 97 4.77 -8.79 20.71
N ALA A 98 5.87 -8.72 19.97
CA ALA A 98 6.37 -9.86 19.20
C ALA A 98 6.83 -11.01 20.12
N LYS A 99 7.50 -10.72 21.24
CA LYS A 99 7.89 -11.73 22.23
C LYS A 99 6.69 -12.36 22.92
N GLU A 100 5.72 -11.55 23.36
CA GLU A 100 4.46 -12.06 23.95
C GLU A 100 3.75 -13.01 22.97
N GLY A 101 3.60 -12.59 21.71
CA GLY A 101 2.93 -13.40 20.70
C GLY A 101 3.71 -14.66 20.31
N LEU A 102 5.04 -14.61 20.30
CA LEU A 102 5.86 -15.81 20.08
C LEU A 102 5.65 -16.86 21.17
N GLU A 103 5.55 -16.46 22.46
CA GLU A 103 5.24 -17.39 23.53
C GLU A 103 3.93 -18.14 23.30
N GLU A 104 2.88 -17.42 22.88
CA GLU A 104 1.59 -18.03 22.55
C GLU A 104 1.69 -18.99 21.37
N ARG A 105 2.40 -18.58 20.30
CA ARG A 105 2.60 -19.42 19.10
C ARG A 105 3.41 -20.68 19.40
N LEU A 106 4.49 -20.58 20.17
CA LEU A 106 5.30 -21.73 20.57
C LEU A 106 4.53 -22.71 21.47
N ALA A 107 3.67 -22.21 22.38
CA ALA A 107 2.81 -23.04 23.19
C ALA A 107 1.78 -23.81 22.36
N PHE A 108 1.28 -23.20 21.28
CA PHE A 108 0.35 -23.80 20.33
C PHE A 108 1.03 -24.84 19.43
N LEU A 109 2.18 -24.49 18.83
CA LEU A 109 2.93 -25.36 17.92
C LEU A 109 3.54 -26.58 18.64
N PHE A 110 4.06 -26.36 19.85
CA PHE A 110 4.77 -27.35 20.63
C PHE A 110 4.15 -27.46 22.04
N PRO A 111 3.03 -28.22 22.19
CA PRO A 111 2.41 -28.43 23.50
C PRO A 111 3.31 -29.12 24.52
N ASP A 112 4.23 -30.01 24.05
CA ASP A 112 5.22 -30.66 24.88
C ASP A 112 6.34 -29.66 25.26
N GLU A 113 6.57 -29.47 26.58
CA GLU A 113 7.55 -28.50 27.08
C GLU A 113 8.99 -28.82 26.67
N LYS A 114 9.34 -30.09 26.53
CA LYS A 114 10.71 -30.50 26.14
C LYS A 114 10.95 -30.18 24.67
N VAL A 115 10.00 -30.54 23.82
CA VAL A 115 10.07 -30.23 22.38
C VAL A 115 10.11 -28.71 22.19
N ARG A 116 9.28 -27.97 22.92
CA ARG A 116 9.27 -26.50 22.88
C ARG A 116 10.61 -25.91 23.29
N ALA A 117 11.24 -26.42 24.35
CA ALA A 117 12.54 -25.96 24.81
C ALA A 117 13.66 -26.25 23.79
N GLU A 118 13.60 -27.38 23.06
CA GLU A 118 14.54 -27.72 21.99
C GLU A 118 14.38 -26.83 20.77
N ARG A 119 13.14 -26.47 20.39
CA ARG A 119 12.86 -25.68 19.20
C ARG A 119 12.99 -24.18 19.42
N ARG A 120 12.80 -23.69 20.65
CA ARG A 120 12.80 -22.26 21.01
C ARG A 120 14.02 -21.47 20.48
N PRO A 121 15.27 -21.93 20.60
CA PRO A 121 16.41 -21.13 20.19
C PRO A 121 16.37 -20.69 18.73
N GLU A 122 15.86 -21.55 17.85
CA GLU A 122 15.72 -21.25 16.41
C GLU A 122 14.73 -20.10 16.16
N TYR A 123 13.60 -20.11 16.89
CA TYR A 123 12.58 -19.07 16.79
C TYR A 123 13.06 -17.76 17.43
N ASP A 124 13.72 -17.81 18.56
CA ASP A 124 14.23 -16.62 19.25
C ASP A 124 15.30 -15.92 18.39
N GLU A 125 16.23 -16.68 17.76
CA GLU A 125 17.25 -16.14 16.85
C GLU A 125 16.61 -15.46 15.64
N ARG A 126 15.67 -16.15 14.97
CA ARG A 126 14.97 -15.61 13.82
C ARG A 126 14.15 -14.36 14.17
N LEU A 127 13.44 -14.37 15.30
CA LEU A 127 12.66 -13.22 15.76
C LEU A 127 13.56 -12.01 16.00
N GLN A 128 14.73 -12.22 16.64
CA GLN A 128 15.63 -11.11 16.92
C GLN A 128 16.20 -10.50 15.62
N VAL A 129 16.62 -11.32 14.67
CA VAL A 129 17.11 -10.86 13.36
C VAL A 129 16.07 -10.02 12.64
N GLU A 130 14.81 -10.48 12.61
CA GLU A 130 13.73 -9.74 11.94
C GLU A 130 13.41 -8.43 12.66
N LEU A 131 13.34 -8.43 14.00
CA LEU A 131 13.11 -7.22 14.80
C LEU A 131 14.20 -6.16 14.58
N ASP A 132 15.45 -6.58 14.52
CA ASP A 132 16.58 -5.67 14.27
C ASP A 132 16.44 -5.01 12.89
N VAL A 133 16.10 -5.77 11.86
CA VAL A 133 15.89 -5.24 10.50
C VAL A 133 14.67 -4.31 10.45
N ILE A 134 13.54 -4.69 11.04
CA ILE A 134 12.32 -3.88 11.05
C ILE A 134 12.57 -2.52 11.73
N ASN A 135 13.25 -2.55 12.88
CA ASN A 135 13.59 -1.34 13.64
C ASN A 135 14.61 -0.47 12.90
N GLN A 136 15.67 -1.08 12.33
CA GLN A 136 16.68 -0.35 11.53
C GLN A 136 16.06 0.35 10.32
N MET A 137 15.08 -0.28 9.67
CA MET A 137 14.40 0.29 8.50
C MET A 137 13.29 1.29 8.87
N GLY A 138 12.96 1.46 10.15
CA GLY A 138 11.98 2.44 10.63
C GLY A 138 10.51 2.04 10.40
N PHE A 139 10.20 0.75 10.36
CA PHE A 139 8.85 0.25 10.14
C PHE A 139 8.15 -0.40 11.37
N PRO A 140 8.61 -0.23 12.62
CA PRO A 140 7.92 -0.83 13.76
C PRO A 140 6.46 -0.36 13.87
N GLY A 141 6.18 0.93 13.62
CA GLY A 141 4.82 1.47 13.64
C GLY A 141 3.91 0.86 12.59
N TYR A 142 4.42 0.54 11.41
CA TYR A 142 3.66 -0.13 10.36
C TYR A 142 3.16 -1.52 10.80
N PHE A 143 4.04 -2.34 11.38
CA PHE A 143 3.67 -3.65 11.90
C PHE A 143 2.62 -3.55 13.00
N LEU A 144 2.75 -2.59 13.91
CA LEU A 144 1.81 -2.39 15.02
C LEU A 144 0.43 -1.94 14.51
N ILE A 145 0.36 -1.05 13.52
CA ILE A 145 -0.89 -0.61 12.89
C ILE A 145 -1.59 -1.79 12.23
N VAL A 146 -0.85 -2.62 11.47
CA VAL A 146 -1.41 -3.79 10.79
C VAL A 146 -1.90 -4.83 11.81
N MET A 147 -1.12 -5.08 12.87
CA MET A 147 -1.52 -5.94 13.98
C MET A 147 -2.85 -5.48 14.59
N GLU A 148 -2.99 -4.18 14.88
CA GLU A 148 -4.16 -3.63 15.56
C GLU A 148 -5.43 -3.82 14.75
N PHE A 149 -5.46 -3.43 13.48
CA PHE A 149 -6.69 -3.55 12.70
C PHE A 149 -7.05 -5.01 12.37
N ILE A 150 -6.08 -5.91 12.24
CA ILE A 150 -6.34 -7.35 12.11
C ILE A 150 -6.91 -7.91 13.41
N GLN A 151 -6.32 -7.58 14.55
CA GLN A 151 -6.82 -8.03 15.84
C GLN A 151 -8.22 -7.48 16.12
N TRP A 152 -8.44 -6.19 15.84
CA TRP A 152 -9.78 -5.58 15.96
C TRP A 152 -10.82 -6.31 15.11
N SER A 153 -10.48 -6.66 13.88
CA SER A 153 -11.38 -7.41 12.99
C SER A 153 -11.72 -8.78 13.55
N LYS A 154 -10.71 -9.54 14.03
CA LYS A 154 -10.91 -10.84 14.67
C LYS A 154 -11.78 -10.74 15.94
N ASP A 155 -11.59 -9.71 16.75
CA ASP A 155 -12.35 -9.45 17.98
C ASP A 155 -13.80 -8.99 17.72
N ASN A 156 -14.09 -8.51 16.48
CA ASN A 156 -15.43 -8.11 16.05
C ASN A 156 -16.09 -9.10 15.08
N ASP A 157 -15.71 -10.36 15.14
CA ASP A 157 -16.26 -11.45 14.33
C ASP A 157 -16.14 -11.23 12.81
N ILE A 158 -15.11 -10.49 12.37
CA ILE A 158 -14.79 -10.32 10.96
C ILE A 158 -13.65 -11.28 10.62
N PRO A 159 -13.91 -12.36 9.84
CA PRO A 159 -12.87 -13.29 9.45
C PRO A 159 -11.75 -12.62 8.65
N VAL A 160 -10.51 -12.92 9.03
CA VAL A 160 -9.29 -12.47 8.35
C VAL A 160 -8.55 -13.69 7.80
N GLY A 161 -8.07 -13.60 6.57
CA GLY A 161 -7.30 -14.68 5.95
C GLY A 161 -5.93 -14.88 6.62
N PRO A 162 -5.27 -16.04 6.36
CA PRO A 162 -4.02 -16.42 7.02
C PRO A 162 -2.81 -15.58 6.61
N GLY A 163 -3.00 -14.63 5.70
CA GLY A 163 -1.95 -13.88 5.05
C GLY A 163 -1.51 -14.50 3.72
N ARG A 164 -0.97 -13.69 2.84
CA ARG A 164 -0.47 -14.11 1.52
C ARG A 164 0.71 -13.24 1.09
N GLY A 165 1.34 -13.59 -0.03
CA GLY A 165 2.49 -12.86 -0.55
C GLY A 165 3.75 -13.04 0.30
N SER A 166 4.66 -12.08 0.23
CA SER A 166 5.96 -12.13 0.90
C SER A 166 5.86 -11.94 2.41
N GLY A 167 4.81 -11.29 2.92
CA GLY A 167 4.59 -11.07 4.35
C GLY A 167 4.46 -12.36 5.17
N ALA A 168 4.02 -13.46 4.53
CA ALA A 168 4.00 -14.78 5.16
C ALA A 168 5.40 -15.30 5.56
N GLY A 169 6.48 -14.73 5.03
CA GLY A 169 7.85 -15.07 5.39
C GLY A 169 8.36 -14.43 6.68
N SER A 170 7.56 -13.59 7.35
CA SER A 170 7.95 -12.91 8.59
C SER A 170 7.46 -13.65 9.83
N LEU A 171 8.40 -14.03 10.70
CA LEU A 171 8.11 -14.59 12.02
C LEU A 171 7.54 -13.52 12.96
N VAL A 172 7.96 -12.27 12.85
CA VAL A 172 7.36 -11.16 13.60
C VAL A 172 5.90 -11.00 13.22
N ALA A 173 5.54 -11.06 11.93
CA ALA A 173 4.14 -11.01 11.49
C ALA A 173 3.32 -12.19 12.02
N TYR A 174 3.90 -13.39 12.06
CA TYR A 174 3.27 -14.58 12.66
C TYR A 174 3.06 -14.42 14.17
N ALA A 175 4.06 -13.94 14.90
CA ALA A 175 3.97 -13.68 16.33
C ALA A 175 2.90 -12.62 16.65
N LEU A 176 2.82 -11.54 15.85
CA LEU A 176 1.81 -10.49 15.98
C LEU A 176 0.41 -10.89 15.49
N LYS A 177 0.20 -12.14 15.06
CA LYS A 177 -1.08 -12.65 14.52
C LYS A 177 -1.57 -11.92 13.25
N ILE A 178 -0.64 -11.28 12.55
CA ILE A 178 -0.87 -10.69 11.22
C ILE A 178 -1.01 -11.81 10.20
N THR A 179 -0.16 -12.84 10.29
CA THR A 179 -0.24 -14.07 9.49
C THR A 179 -0.49 -15.28 10.40
N ASP A 180 -1.03 -16.35 9.83
CA ASP A 180 -1.32 -17.60 10.57
C ASP A 180 -0.53 -18.80 9.99
N LEU A 181 0.56 -18.54 9.27
CA LEU A 181 1.47 -19.51 8.71
C LEU A 181 2.83 -19.40 9.39
N ASP A 182 3.36 -20.51 9.92
CA ASP A 182 4.69 -20.56 10.52
C ASP A 182 5.78 -20.52 9.44
N PRO A 183 6.56 -19.44 9.33
CA PRO A 183 7.55 -19.32 8.26
C PRO A 183 8.74 -20.28 8.41
N LEU A 184 9.03 -20.80 9.59
CA LEU A 184 10.12 -21.75 9.80
C LEU A 184 9.71 -23.16 9.35
N GLU A 185 8.48 -23.57 9.57
CA GLU A 185 7.95 -24.87 9.12
C GLU A 185 8.04 -25.01 7.58
N PHE A 186 7.85 -23.90 6.85
CA PHE A 186 7.80 -23.89 5.39
C PHE A 186 9.05 -23.27 4.74
N ASP A 187 10.14 -23.09 5.46
CA ASP A 187 11.41 -22.50 4.97
C ASP A 187 11.23 -21.18 4.21
N LEU A 188 10.32 -20.32 4.70
CA LEU A 188 10.04 -19.03 4.07
C LEU A 188 11.09 -17.99 4.46
N LEU A 189 11.53 -17.22 3.44
CA LEU A 189 12.60 -16.25 3.60
C LEU A 189 12.02 -14.86 3.93
N PHE A 190 12.46 -14.28 5.06
CA PHE A 190 12.12 -12.92 5.48
C PHE A 190 12.65 -11.85 4.51
N GLU A 191 13.80 -12.07 3.91
CA GLU A 191 14.45 -11.14 2.99
C GLU A 191 13.65 -10.90 1.71
N ARG A 192 12.69 -11.76 1.40
CA ARG A 192 11.73 -11.54 0.30
C ARG A 192 10.66 -10.51 0.67
N PHE A 193 10.37 -10.35 1.95
CA PHE A 193 9.40 -9.41 2.47
C PHE A 193 10.05 -8.07 2.80
N LEU A 194 11.14 -8.08 3.59
CA LEU A 194 11.86 -6.89 4.00
C LEU A 194 13.36 -7.10 3.85
N ASN A 195 14.01 -6.22 3.10
CA ASN A 195 15.45 -6.30 2.84
C ASN A 195 16.06 -4.89 2.92
N PRO A 196 17.06 -4.66 3.81
CA PRO A 196 17.76 -3.38 3.93
C PRO A 196 18.38 -2.86 2.62
N GLU A 197 18.71 -3.75 1.69
CA GLU A 197 19.25 -3.40 0.37
C GLU A 197 18.19 -2.88 -0.61
N ARG A 198 16.90 -3.12 -0.32
CA ARG A 198 15.75 -2.63 -1.08
C ARG A 198 14.99 -1.60 -0.24
N VAL A 199 15.20 -0.33 -0.51
CA VAL A 199 14.50 0.77 0.17
C VAL A 199 13.06 0.88 -0.35
N SER A 200 12.20 -0.08 0.03
CA SER A 200 10.77 -0.02 -0.23
C SER A 200 10.02 -0.28 1.07
N MET A 201 8.88 0.39 1.25
CA MET A 201 7.98 0.10 2.36
C MET A 201 7.48 -1.35 2.25
N PRO A 202 7.44 -2.12 3.34
CA PRO A 202 6.83 -3.44 3.35
C PRO A 202 5.34 -3.35 3.01
N ASP A 203 4.81 -4.38 2.36
CA ASP A 203 3.40 -4.45 1.97
C ASP A 203 2.80 -5.78 2.43
N PHE A 204 1.83 -5.72 3.35
CA PHE A 204 1.07 -6.87 3.79
C PHE A 204 -0.20 -7.02 2.96
N ASP A 205 -0.30 -8.13 2.27
CA ASP A 205 -1.52 -8.57 1.60
C ASP A 205 -2.47 -9.23 2.61
N VAL A 206 -3.56 -8.56 2.97
CA VAL A 206 -4.53 -9.04 3.96
C VAL A 206 -5.91 -9.18 3.32
N ASP A 207 -6.52 -10.35 3.49
CA ASP A 207 -7.86 -10.65 2.99
C ASP A 207 -8.89 -10.59 4.13
N PHE A 208 -9.90 -9.72 4.00
CA PHE A 208 -11.00 -9.60 4.95
C PHE A 208 -12.30 -10.16 4.38
N CYS A 209 -13.18 -10.66 5.25
CA CYS A 209 -14.52 -11.05 4.85
C CYS A 209 -15.26 -9.88 4.21
N MET A 210 -15.83 -10.09 3.02
CA MET A 210 -16.54 -9.04 2.28
C MET A 210 -17.71 -8.44 3.06
N ASP A 211 -18.45 -9.26 3.82
CA ASP A 211 -19.62 -8.81 4.57
C ASP A 211 -19.27 -7.89 5.75
N GLY A 212 -18.05 -7.98 6.27
CA GLY A 212 -17.55 -7.19 7.40
C GLY A 212 -16.56 -6.08 7.02
N ARG A 213 -16.11 -6.03 5.76
CA ARG A 213 -15.03 -5.15 5.31
C ARG A 213 -15.32 -3.66 5.47
N ASP A 214 -16.59 -3.27 5.34
CA ASP A 214 -17.00 -1.86 5.39
C ASP A 214 -17.26 -1.36 6.82
N ARG A 215 -17.06 -2.21 7.84
CA ARG A 215 -17.19 -1.89 9.26
C ARG A 215 -15.87 -1.44 9.83
#